data_9e52f1356246e4cc9e6c43ae675f4153
#
_entry.id   9e52f1356246e4cc9e6c43ae675f4153
#
_cell.length_a   1.000
_cell.length_b   1.000
_cell.length_c   1.000
_cell.angle_alpha   90.00
_cell.angle_beta   90.00
_cell.angle_gamma   90.00
#
_symmetry.space_group_name_H-M   'P 1'
#
loop_
_entity.id
_entity.type
_entity.pdbx_description
1 polymer ?
#
loop_
_entity_poly.entity_id
_entity_poly.type
_entity_poly.pdbx_seq_one_letter_code
_entity_poly.pdbx_strand_id
1 'polypeptide(L)'
;MKRMIQWMMAAILICGATAFTSCGSDGDDENNPPVQPDDNGANSDDKDNILCVDLSKVSGDTFEVTEDVVITGTPAASNFSILYQGSGYEVTLDNVNPTGAKEVFIIGNGHHVNLKLAGKSRLKSITASETTSVTIGEAEPGGMVTIISELMPLFASTVTINGGTVKAKCSGDFVISYTVWGNLVVNGGAVYLAGGAYSSPVPGEADAVNGSVSGSVNIYGWFDDVFQWAQYSTDRVYRYVTTDVNSGNPANWSW
;
A
#
# COMPACT_ATOMS: atom_id res chain seq x y z
N MET A 1 -22.15 -17.96 13.32
CA MET A 1 -21.66 -16.79 12.62
C MET A 1 -20.96 -17.16 11.31
N LYS A 2 -21.67 -17.78 10.36
CA LYS A 2 -21.11 -18.32 9.09
C LYS A 2 -21.88 -17.84 7.84
N ARG A 3 -22.53 -16.67 7.85
CA ARG A 3 -23.44 -16.24 6.77
C ARG A 3 -23.32 -14.78 6.35
N MET A 4 -22.14 -14.12 6.49
CA MET A 4 -22.01 -12.70 6.14
C MET A 4 -20.95 -12.35 5.09
N ILE A 5 -20.31 -13.33 4.47
CA ILE A 5 -19.24 -13.11 3.45
C ILE A 5 -19.66 -13.51 2.02
N GLN A 6 -20.92 -13.84 1.79
CA GLN A 6 -21.34 -14.45 0.51
C GLN A 6 -22.07 -13.52 -0.47
N TRP A 7 -21.99 -12.20 -0.32
CA TRP A 7 -22.68 -11.23 -1.20
C TRP A 7 -21.75 -10.18 -1.80
N MET A 8 -20.72 -10.58 -2.54
CA MET A 8 -20.01 -9.69 -3.46
C MET A 8 -19.39 -10.47 -4.63
N MET A 9 -20.20 -11.24 -5.33
CA MET A 9 -19.83 -11.71 -6.67
C MET A 9 -20.97 -11.35 -7.62
N ALA A 10 -20.88 -10.17 -8.20
CA ALA A 10 -21.62 -9.82 -9.42
C ALA A 10 -20.60 -9.26 -10.41
N ALA A 11 -20.17 -10.10 -11.33
CA ALA A 11 -19.33 -9.73 -12.45
C ALA A 11 -20.12 -8.78 -13.36
N ILE A 12 -19.58 -7.59 -13.59
CA ILE A 12 -20.00 -6.74 -14.72
C ILE A 12 -18.78 -6.56 -15.62
N LEU A 13 -18.78 -7.30 -16.71
CA LEU A 13 -17.84 -7.16 -17.82
C LEU A 13 -18.24 -5.91 -18.60
N ILE A 14 -17.53 -4.80 -18.43
CA ILE A 14 -17.66 -3.62 -19.29
C ILE A 14 -16.30 -3.34 -19.88
N CYS A 15 -16.10 -3.73 -21.15
CA CYS A 15 -14.99 -3.29 -21.98
C CYS A 15 -15.13 -1.79 -22.24
N GLY A 16 -14.47 -0.96 -21.43
CA GLY A 16 -14.26 0.45 -21.71
C GLY A 16 -12.86 0.64 -22.32
N ALA A 17 -12.80 1.20 -23.51
CA ALA A 17 -11.53 1.56 -24.15
C ALA A 17 -10.84 2.64 -23.30
N THR A 18 -9.76 2.26 -22.60
CA THR A 18 -8.93 3.18 -21.85
C THR A 18 -7.89 3.81 -22.79
N ALA A 19 -7.79 5.13 -22.76
CA ALA A 19 -6.71 5.84 -23.46
C ALA A 19 -5.44 5.71 -22.59
N PHE A 20 -4.46 4.97 -23.09
CA PHE A 20 -3.15 4.83 -22.46
C PHE A 20 -2.23 5.97 -22.91
N THR A 21 -1.59 6.64 -21.97
CA THR A 21 -0.51 7.59 -22.25
C THR A 21 0.77 7.06 -21.61
N SER A 22 1.85 7.01 -22.40
CA SER A 22 3.19 6.69 -21.91
C SER A 22 3.66 7.77 -20.93
N CYS A 23 4.24 7.40 -19.82
CA CYS A 23 4.92 8.31 -18.91
C CYS A 23 6.29 8.67 -19.47
N GLY A 24 6.34 9.60 -20.41
CA GLY A 24 7.57 10.23 -20.88
C GLY A 24 7.61 11.66 -20.36
N SER A 25 8.71 12.06 -19.71
CA SER A 25 8.95 13.47 -19.39
C SER A 25 9.27 14.19 -20.72
N ASP A 26 8.34 15.00 -21.20
CA ASP A 26 8.59 15.90 -22.32
C ASP A 26 9.62 16.94 -21.89
N GLY A 27 10.89 16.68 -22.18
CA GLY A 27 11.94 17.67 -22.23
C GLY A 27 11.98 18.25 -23.63
N ASP A 28 11.43 19.45 -23.83
CA ASP A 28 11.60 20.23 -25.03
C ASP A 28 13.07 20.59 -25.22
N ASP A 29 13.80 19.85 -26.08
CA ASP A 29 15.04 20.29 -26.69
C ASP A 29 14.87 20.30 -28.21
N GLU A 30 14.40 21.43 -28.73
CA GLU A 30 14.57 21.81 -30.14
C GLU A 30 16.05 22.02 -30.43
N ASN A 31 16.69 21.04 -31.05
CA ASN A 31 17.75 21.18 -32.07
C ASN A 31 18.54 19.88 -32.23
N ASN A 32 18.11 19.04 -33.15
CA ASN A 32 19.02 18.07 -33.76
C ASN A 32 18.62 17.79 -35.22
N PRO A 33 19.55 17.83 -36.19
CA PRO A 33 19.25 17.59 -37.58
C PRO A 33 19.00 16.09 -37.85
N PRO A 34 18.31 15.73 -38.95
CA PRO A 34 17.84 14.37 -39.20
C PRO A 34 19.02 13.43 -39.45
N VAL A 35 19.12 12.39 -38.62
CA VAL A 35 20.05 11.26 -38.83
C VAL A 35 19.38 10.24 -39.72
N GLN A 36 20.11 9.79 -40.77
CA GLN A 36 19.71 8.71 -41.67
C GLN A 36 19.53 7.38 -40.92
N PRO A 37 18.68 6.49 -41.44
CA PRO A 37 18.49 5.17 -40.86
C PRO A 37 19.67 4.25 -41.23
N ASP A 38 20.47 3.89 -40.24
CA ASP A 38 21.36 2.73 -40.34
C ASP A 38 20.63 1.49 -39.82
N ASP A 39 20.35 0.63 -40.77
CA ASP A 39 19.82 -0.70 -40.63
C ASP A 39 20.91 -1.62 -40.04
N ASN A 40 20.84 -1.95 -38.74
CA ASN A 40 21.45 -3.18 -38.20
C ASN A 40 21.10 -3.42 -36.72
N GLY A 41 20.48 -4.55 -36.47
CA GLY A 41 20.60 -5.26 -35.19
C GLY A 41 19.40 -5.14 -34.25
N ALA A 42 18.49 -6.08 -34.42
CA ALA A 42 17.54 -6.48 -33.40
C ALA A 42 18.23 -6.69 -32.07
N ASN A 43 17.99 -5.78 -31.13
CA ASN A 43 18.05 -6.02 -29.70
C ASN A 43 16.80 -5.41 -29.13
N SER A 44 15.75 -6.19 -29.14
CA SER A 44 14.52 -5.89 -28.44
C SER A 44 14.73 -6.17 -26.94
N ASP A 45 15.26 -5.21 -26.23
CA ASP A 45 15.02 -5.10 -24.78
C ASP A 45 13.62 -4.49 -24.62
N ASP A 46 12.60 -5.34 -24.81
CA ASP A 46 11.18 -5.04 -24.61
C ASP A 46 10.81 -4.84 -23.12
N LYS A 47 11.68 -4.21 -22.34
CA LYS A 47 11.43 -3.91 -20.93
C LYS A 47 10.93 -2.48 -20.65
N ASP A 48 10.82 -1.63 -21.67
CA ASP A 48 10.62 -0.19 -21.45
C ASP A 48 9.17 0.29 -21.63
N ASN A 49 8.19 -0.59 -21.74
CA ASN A 49 6.80 -0.15 -21.91
C ASN A 49 5.92 -0.57 -20.73
N ILE A 50 6.27 -0.11 -19.50
CA ILE A 50 5.42 -0.32 -18.34
C ILE A 50 4.13 0.47 -18.55
N LEU A 51 2.99 -0.19 -18.38
CA LEU A 51 1.68 0.44 -18.44
C LEU A 51 1.56 1.56 -17.41
N CYS A 52 1.18 2.76 -17.85
CA CYS A 52 0.89 3.89 -16.95
C CYS A 52 -0.60 4.20 -16.95
N VAL A 53 -1.21 4.27 -15.76
CA VAL A 53 -2.64 4.50 -15.59
C VAL A 53 -2.90 5.69 -14.67
N ASP A 54 -3.55 6.71 -15.21
CA ASP A 54 -4.08 7.84 -14.44
C ASP A 54 -5.52 7.53 -14.01
N LEU A 55 -5.72 7.31 -12.72
CA LEU A 55 -7.03 6.97 -12.15
C LEU A 55 -8.11 8.04 -12.41
N SER A 56 -7.73 9.30 -12.66
CA SER A 56 -8.68 10.36 -12.99
C SER A 56 -9.36 10.14 -14.35
N LYS A 57 -8.75 9.32 -15.21
CA LYS A 57 -9.24 8.98 -16.55
C LYS A 57 -9.92 7.62 -16.63
N VAL A 58 -9.86 6.84 -15.56
CA VAL A 58 -10.52 5.53 -15.49
C VAL A 58 -12.02 5.74 -15.26
N SER A 59 -12.83 5.18 -16.14
CA SER A 59 -14.28 5.17 -15.98
C SER A 59 -14.70 4.03 -15.05
N GLY A 60 -15.64 4.31 -14.12
CA GLY A 60 -16.11 3.33 -13.15
C GLY A 60 -15.38 3.43 -11.80
N ASP A 61 -15.48 2.37 -11.02
CA ASP A 61 -15.00 2.29 -9.64
C ASP A 61 -13.95 1.18 -9.42
N THR A 62 -13.48 0.57 -10.50
CA THR A 62 -12.53 -0.54 -10.44
C THR A 62 -11.49 -0.45 -11.56
N PHE A 63 -10.24 -0.77 -11.24
CA PHE A 63 -9.17 -1.03 -12.18
C PHE A 63 -8.58 -2.43 -11.91
N GLU A 64 -8.49 -3.25 -12.94
CA GLU A 64 -7.95 -4.61 -12.85
C GLU A 64 -6.46 -4.64 -13.23
N VAL A 65 -5.64 -5.19 -12.33
CA VAL A 65 -4.20 -5.40 -12.53
C VAL A 65 -3.98 -6.76 -13.17
N THR A 66 -3.58 -6.76 -14.44
CA THR A 66 -3.30 -7.95 -15.25
C THR A 66 -1.86 -8.00 -15.75
N GLU A 67 -1.06 -7.00 -15.45
CA GLU A 67 0.35 -6.84 -15.80
C GLU A 67 1.01 -5.83 -14.86
N ASP A 68 2.33 -5.62 -14.99
CA ASP A 68 3.05 -4.59 -14.24
C ASP A 68 2.56 -3.20 -14.65
N VAL A 69 2.31 -2.34 -13.66
CA VAL A 69 1.66 -1.05 -13.92
C VAL A 69 2.13 0.05 -12.97
N VAL A 70 2.29 1.26 -13.49
CA VAL A 70 2.41 2.48 -12.71
C VAL A 70 1.03 3.15 -12.62
N ILE A 71 0.55 3.37 -11.41
CA ILE A 71 -0.76 3.99 -11.15
C ILE A 71 -0.56 5.35 -10.51
N THR A 72 -1.25 6.36 -11.05
CA THR A 72 -1.20 7.75 -10.57
C THR A 72 -2.59 8.38 -10.49
N GLY A 73 -2.67 9.56 -9.89
CA GLY A 73 -3.87 10.39 -9.90
C GLY A 73 -4.94 10.02 -8.86
N THR A 74 -6.04 10.75 -8.89
CA THR A 74 -7.17 10.57 -7.98
C THR A 74 -8.39 10.10 -8.77
N PRO A 75 -9.02 8.96 -8.43
CA PRO A 75 -10.18 8.46 -9.17
C PRO A 75 -11.38 9.41 -9.06
N ALA A 76 -12.25 9.39 -10.08
CA ALA A 76 -13.51 10.14 -10.06
C ALA A 76 -14.51 9.54 -9.05
N ALA A 77 -14.58 8.21 -8.96
CA ALA A 77 -15.44 7.50 -8.03
C ALA A 77 -15.07 7.78 -6.56
N SER A 78 -16.06 7.83 -5.67
CA SER A 78 -15.84 8.05 -4.23
C SER A 78 -15.15 6.86 -3.57
N ASN A 79 -15.52 5.64 -3.99
CA ASN A 79 -14.90 4.39 -3.61
C ASN A 79 -14.30 3.78 -4.88
N PHE A 80 -13.04 3.43 -4.85
CA PHE A 80 -12.33 2.90 -6.01
C PHE A 80 -11.47 1.70 -5.61
N SER A 81 -11.52 0.63 -6.40
CA SER A 81 -10.79 -0.60 -6.13
C SER A 81 -9.73 -0.87 -7.21
N ILE A 82 -8.51 -1.12 -6.79
CA ILE A 82 -7.43 -1.67 -7.61
C ILE A 82 -7.39 -3.16 -7.31
N LEU A 83 -7.77 -3.99 -8.29
CA LEU A 83 -8.04 -5.41 -8.11
C LEU A 83 -6.99 -6.26 -8.82
N TYR A 84 -6.23 -7.05 -8.07
CA TYR A 84 -5.28 -8.01 -8.64
C TYR A 84 -6.01 -9.20 -9.26
N GLN A 85 -5.66 -9.52 -10.51
CA GLN A 85 -6.19 -10.67 -11.26
C GLN A 85 -5.16 -11.81 -11.38
N GLY A 86 -3.98 -11.66 -10.78
CA GLY A 86 -2.94 -12.68 -10.74
C GLY A 86 -1.83 -12.31 -9.76
N SER A 87 -1.03 -13.32 -9.39
CA SER A 87 0.18 -13.12 -8.59
C SER A 87 1.37 -12.85 -9.51
N GLY A 88 2.32 -12.04 -9.03
CA GLY A 88 3.57 -11.74 -9.74
C GLY A 88 3.56 -10.39 -10.45
N TYR A 89 2.44 -9.71 -10.54
CA TYR A 89 2.37 -8.35 -11.04
C TYR A 89 2.87 -7.36 -10.00
N GLU A 90 3.61 -6.34 -10.45
CA GLU A 90 4.08 -5.24 -9.65
C GLU A 90 3.25 -3.98 -9.92
N VAL A 91 2.75 -3.35 -8.88
CA VAL A 91 2.03 -2.08 -8.97
C VAL A 91 2.88 -1.00 -8.34
N THR A 92 3.33 -0.04 -9.13
CA THR A 92 3.96 1.18 -8.61
C THR A 92 2.89 2.23 -8.33
N LEU A 93 2.84 2.70 -7.09
CA LEU A 93 1.96 3.78 -6.67
C LEU A 93 2.71 5.11 -6.74
N ASP A 94 2.34 5.98 -7.66
CA ASP A 94 2.90 7.31 -7.80
C ASP A 94 1.84 8.39 -7.64
N ASN A 95 1.80 9.04 -6.49
CA ASN A 95 0.82 10.08 -6.16
C ASN A 95 -0.65 9.65 -6.34
N VAL A 96 -0.97 8.41 -5.95
CA VAL A 96 -2.36 7.92 -5.96
C VAL A 96 -3.15 8.58 -4.84
N ASN A 97 -4.20 9.34 -5.20
CA ASN A 97 -5.12 9.99 -4.25
C ASN A 97 -4.39 10.77 -3.11
N PRO A 98 -3.38 11.61 -3.40
CA PRO A 98 -2.46 12.15 -2.39
C PRO A 98 -3.15 13.01 -1.32
N THR A 99 -4.30 13.60 -1.62
CA THR A 99 -5.10 14.38 -0.68
C THR A 99 -6.02 13.53 0.19
N GLY A 100 -6.22 12.25 -0.16
CA GLY A 100 -7.20 11.38 0.50
C GLY A 100 -8.65 11.76 0.24
N ALA A 101 -8.93 12.45 -0.88
CA ALA A 101 -10.27 12.90 -1.22
C ALA A 101 -11.25 11.76 -1.54
N LYS A 102 -10.71 10.58 -1.85
CA LYS A 102 -11.46 9.39 -2.22
C LYS A 102 -11.05 8.19 -1.35
N GLU A 103 -11.87 7.16 -1.30
CA GLU A 103 -11.50 5.90 -0.67
C GLU A 103 -10.94 4.96 -1.76
N VAL A 104 -9.63 4.71 -1.72
CA VAL A 104 -8.95 3.82 -2.66
C VAL A 104 -8.55 2.55 -1.94
N PHE A 105 -8.98 1.42 -2.46
CA PHE A 105 -8.71 0.08 -1.92
C PHE A 105 -7.79 -0.68 -2.86
N ILE A 106 -6.85 -1.44 -2.30
CA ILE A 106 -6.11 -2.46 -3.03
C ILE A 106 -6.59 -3.82 -2.58
N ILE A 107 -7.04 -4.63 -3.52
CA ILE A 107 -7.63 -5.94 -3.26
C ILE A 107 -6.84 -7.01 -4.00
N GLY A 108 -6.20 -7.90 -3.24
CA GLY A 108 -5.40 -8.99 -3.79
C GLY A 108 -6.22 -10.12 -4.40
N ASN A 109 -7.51 -10.23 -4.05
CA ASN A 109 -8.41 -11.26 -4.59
C ASN A 109 -7.85 -12.69 -4.52
N GLY A 110 -7.15 -13.01 -3.42
CA GLY A 110 -6.46 -14.31 -3.26
C GLY A 110 -5.08 -14.38 -3.91
N HIS A 111 -4.59 -13.30 -4.49
CA HIS A 111 -3.26 -13.18 -5.07
C HIS A 111 -2.30 -12.44 -4.16
N HIS A 112 -1.00 -12.68 -4.35
CA HIS A 112 0.04 -11.88 -3.72
C HIS A 112 0.01 -10.44 -4.25
N VAL A 113 0.00 -9.47 -3.33
CA VAL A 113 0.02 -8.04 -3.65
C VAL A 113 1.47 -7.54 -3.57
N ASN A 114 2.03 -7.08 -4.68
CA ASN A 114 3.37 -6.52 -4.74
C ASN A 114 3.30 -5.04 -5.13
N LEU A 115 3.72 -4.18 -4.19
CA LEU A 115 3.64 -2.72 -4.34
C LEU A 115 5.03 -2.11 -4.31
N LYS A 116 5.22 -1.09 -5.14
CA LYS A 116 6.34 -0.17 -5.09
C LYS A 116 5.85 1.25 -4.86
N LEU A 117 6.59 2.02 -4.10
CA LEU A 117 6.25 3.39 -3.76
C LEU A 117 7.17 4.37 -4.49
N ALA A 118 6.60 5.27 -5.30
CA ALA A 118 7.30 6.37 -5.94
C ALA A 118 6.95 7.71 -5.27
N GLY A 119 5.77 8.23 -5.49
CA GLY A 119 5.30 9.47 -4.89
C GLY A 119 4.59 9.28 -3.54
N LYS A 120 3.73 10.23 -3.19
CA LYS A 120 2.93 10.20 -1.95
C LYS A 120 1.52 9.71 -2.25
N SER A 121 1.20 8.51 -1.81
CA SER A 121 -0.10 7.87 -2.04
C SER A 121 -0.91 7.75 -0.75
N ARG A 122 -2.23 7.77 -0.88
CA ARG A 122 -3.16 7.59 0.24
C ARG A 122 -4.24 6.59 -0.11
N LEU A 123 -4.37 5.56 0.72
CA LEU A 123 -5.28 4.43 0.53
C LEU A 123 -6.20 4.27 1.74
N LYS A 124 -7.33 3.57 1.52
CA LYS A 124 -8.21 3.13 2.59
C LYS A 124 -7.72 1.81 3.19
N SER A 125 -7.40 0.83 2.35
CA SER A 125 -6.86 -0.46 2.80
C SER A 125 -6.08 -1.17 1.70
N ILE A 126 -5.25 -2.12 2.14
CA ILE A 126 -4.62 -3.14 1.30
C ILE A 126 -5.05 -4.49 1.87
N THR A 127 -5.79 -5.26 1.09
CA THR A 127 -6.37 -6.53 1.50
C THR A 127 -5.93 -7.63 0.55
N ALA A 128 -5.17 -8.59 1.04
CA ALA A 128 -4.88 -9.85 0.33
C ALA A 128 -5.82 -10.96 0.82
N SER A 129 -5.31 -11.94 1.56
CA SER A 129 -6.11 -12.96 2.24
C SER A 129 -5.32 -13.52 3.43
N GLU A 130 -5.94 -14.37 4.23
CA GLU A 130 -5.25 -15.07 5.33
C GLU A 130 -4.18 -16.07 4.84
N THR A 131 -4.16 -16.38 3.55
CA THR A 131 -3.21 -17.33 2.95
C THR A 131 -2.21 -16.68 1.99
N THR A 132 -2.41 -15.40 1.66
CA THR A 132 -1.56 -14.66 0.73
C THR A 132 -0.87 -13.49 1.43
N SER A 133 0.13 -12.89 0.79
CA SER A 133 0.98 -11.88 1.39
C SER A 133 0.92 -10.55 0.62
N VAL A 134 1.36 -9.50 1.31
CA VAL A 134 1.58 -8.16 0.76
C VAL A 134 3.07 -7.85 0.89
N THR A 135 3.69 -7.42 -0.19
CA THR A 135 5.04 -6.87 -0.19
C THR A 135 4.99 -5.40 -0.59
N ILE A 136 5.67 -4.54 0.17
CA ILE A 136 5.79 -3.11 -0.09
C ILE A 136 7.28 -2.77 -0.18
N GLY A 137 7.69 -2.19 -1.30
CA GLY A 137 9.04 -1.72 -1.54
C GLY A 137 9.06 -0.25 -1.96
N GLU A 138 10.25 0.27 -2.24
CA GLU A 138 10.47 1.60 -2.77
C GLU A 138 10.82 1.49 -4.25
N ALA A 139 10.16 2.28 -5.09
CA ALA A 139 10.53 2.45 -6.50
C ALA A 139 11.45 3.65 -6.65
N GLU A 140 11.16 4.74 -5.93
CA GLU A 140 11.93 5.98 -5.95
C GLU A 140 12.15 6.51 -4.53
N PRO A 141 13.28 7.17 -4.25
CA PRO A 141 13.57 7.74 -2.94
C PRO A 141 12.47 8.69 -2.45
N GLY A 142 11.98 8.44 -1.25
CA GLY A 142 10.90 9.23 -0.64
C GLY A 142 9.48 8.76 -0.98
N GLY A 143 9.34 7.64 -1.67
CA GLY A 143 8.06 7.00 -1.90
C GLY A 143 7.34 6.69 -0.58
N MET A 144 6.06 7.07 -0.50
CA MET A 144 5.27 6.97 0.73
C MET A 144 3.84 6.51 0.47
N VAL A 145 3.34 5.65 1.34
CA VAL A 145 1.92 5.35 1.41
C VAL A 145 1.37 5.62 2.80
N THR A 146 0.21 6.29 2.86
CA THR A 146 -0.59 6.45 4.08
C THR A 146 -1.88 5.66 3.93
N ILE A 147 -2.16 4.77 4.89
CA ILE A 147 -3.31 3.87 4.86
C ILE A 147 -4.14 4.11 6.12
N ILE A 148 -5.40 4.53 5.96
CA ILE A 148 -6.27 4.82 7.11
C ILE A 148 -7.60 4.09 6.91
N SER A 149 -7.88 3.15 7.79
CA SER A 149 -9.12 2.36 7.80
C SER A 149 -9.74 2.34 9.18
N GLU A 150 -11.04 2.07 9.24
CA GLU A 150 -11.76 1.89 10.51
C GLU A 150 -11.50 0.52 11.14
N LEU A 151 -11.10 -0.48 10.34
CA LEU A 151 -10.87 -1.84 10.82
C LEU A 151 -9.41 -2.25 10.63
N MET A 152 -9.09 -2.84 9.49
CA MET A 152 -7.80 -3.46 9.22
C MET A 152 -7.17 -2.82 7.97
N PRO A 153 -6.36 -1.76 8.12
CA PRO A 153 -5.67 -1.12 6.99
C PRO A 153 -4.86 -2.09 6.13
N LEU A 154 -4.19 -3.05 6.78
CA LEU A 154 -3.36 -4.07 6.14
C LEU A 154 -3.85 -5.45 6.57
N PHE A 155 -4.39 -6.22 5.63
CA PHE A 155 -4.90 -7.58 5.86
C PHE A 155 -4.21 -8.58 4.94
N ALA A 156 -3.39 -9.47 5.51
CA ALA A 156 -2.68 -10.52 4.79
C ALA A 156 -2.15 -11.59 5.76
N SER A 157 -1.73 -12.75 5.27
CA SER A 157 -0.97 -13.71 6.09
C SER A 157 0.35 -13.14 6.59
N THR A 158 1.01 -12.36 5.72
CA THR A 158 2.27 -11.67 6.02
C THR A 158 2.32 -10.36 5.23
N VAL A 159 2.68 -9.29 5.91
CA VAL A 159 3.02 -8.00 5.32
C VAL A 159 4.54 -7.81 5.41
N THR A 160 5.20 -7.71 4.27
CA THR A 160 6.65 -7.49 4.17
C THR A 160 6.92 -6.08 3.68
N ILE A 161 7.70 -5.31 4.42
CA ILE A 161 8.12 -3.95 4.06
C ILE A 161 9.62 -3.96 3.80
N ASN A 162 10.01 -3.71 2.55
CA ASN A 162 11.39 -3.72 2.09
C ASN A 162 11.96 -2.32 1.84
N GLY A 163 11.12 -1.27 1.83
CA GLY A 163 11.57 0.11 1.58
C GLY A 163 10.39 1.09 1.55
N GLY A 164 10.74 2.36 1.35
CA GLY A 164 9.78 3.48 1.36
C GLY A 164 9.27 3.86 2.75
N THR A 165 8.29 4.74 2.80
CA THR A 165 7.62 5.13 4.05
C THR A 165 6.20 4.56 4.09
N VAL A 166 5.91 3.72 5.06
CA VAL A 166 4.59 3.13 5.28
C VAL A 166 4.00 3.69 6.57
N LYS A 167 2.93 4.47 6.43
CA LYS A 167 2.12 4.96 7.55
C LYS A 167 0.78 4.24 7.52
N ALA A 168 0.43 3.50 8.55
CA ALA A 168 -0.87 2.84 8.61
C ALA A 168 -1.54 3.05 9.98
N LYS A 169 -2.84 3.37 9.93
CA LYS A 169 -3.64 3.66 11.12
C LYS A 169 -4.98 2.97 11.04
N CYS A 170 -5.31 2.22 12.09
CA CYS A 170 -6.69 1.85 12.36
C CYS A 170 -7.37 3.02 13.10
N SER A 171 -8.42 3.59 12.50
CA SER A 171 -9.15 4.74 13.05
C SER A 171 -10.43 4.35 13.78
N GLY A 172 -10.82 3.08 13.73
CA GLY A 172 -12.04 2.58 14.35
C GLY A 172 -11.93 2.38 15.85
N ASP A 173 -13.08 2.39 16.49
CA ASP A 173 -13.29 2.17 17.92
C ASP A 173 -14.02 0.82 18.14
N PHE A 174 -13.51 -0.23 17.49
CA PHE A 174 -14.08 -1.57 17.58
C PHE A 174 -13.19 -2.48 18.42
N VAL A 175 -13.79 -3.53 18.98
CA VAL A 175 -13.11 -4.55 19.82
C VAL A 175 -11.94 -5.23 19.07
N ILE A 176 -11.99 -5.29 17.73
CA ILE A 176 -10.92 -5.85 16.88
C ILE A 176 -10.47 -4.74 15.93
N SER A 177 -9.40 -4.04 16.27
CA SER A 177 -8.94 -2.84 15.56
C SER A 177 -7.42 -2.87 15.35
N TYR A 178 -6.94 -3.88 14.61
CA TYR A 178 -5.52 -4.00 14.27
C TYR A 178 -5.16 -3.17 13.04
N THR A 179 -3.96 -2.61 13.03
CA THR A 179 -3.41 -1.96 11.83
C THR A 179 -2.92 -2.99 10.82
N VAL A 180 -2.24 -4.03 11.31
CA VAL A 180 -1.81 -5.18 10.51
C VAL A 180 -2.48 -6.43 11.05
N TRP A 181 -3.31 -7.07 10.24
CA TRP A 181 -3.80 -8.42 10.49
C TRP A 181 -2.89 -9.42 9.77
N GLY A 182 -2.11 -10.17 10.53
CA GLY A 182 -1.10 -11.12 10.06
C GLY A 182 0.30 -10.79 10.58
N ASN A 183 1.30 -11.49 10.09
CA ASN A 183 2.68 -11.26 10.47
C ASN A 183 3.24 -10.01 9.78
N LEU A 184 4.10 -9.28 10.47
CA LEU A 184 4.84 -8.14 9.94
C LEU A 184 6.33 -8.47 9.82
N VAL A 185 6.90 -8.28 8.64
CA VAL A 185 8.34 -8.39 8.38
C VAL A 185 8.84 -7.05 7.86
N VAL A 186 9.81 -6.43 8.54
CA VAL A 186 10.37 -5.14 8.12
C VAL A 186 11.85 -5.30 7.83
N ASN A 187 12.22 -5.23 6.56
CA ASN A 187 13.59 -5.36 6.08
C ASN A 187 14.21 -4.00 5.73
N GLY A 188 13.40 -2.96 5.57
CA GLY A 188 13.84 -1.61 5.24
C GLY A 188 12.71 -0.60 5.29
N GLY A 189 13.06 0.67 5.10
CA GLY A 189 12.10 1.78 5.08
C GLY A 189 11.73 2.32 6.45
N ALA A 190 10.85 3.32 6.45
CA ALA A 190 10.31 3.95 7.64
C ALA A 190 8.86 3.48 7.86
N VAL A 191 8.59 2.91 9.03
CA VAL A 191 7.28 2.32 9.35
C VAL A 191 6.68 3.03 10.56
N TYR A 192 5.40 3.41 10.44
CA TYR A 192 4.61 4.04 11.48
C TYR A 192 3.24 3.37 11.53
N LEU A 193 2.99 2.57 12.55
CA LEU A 193 1.73 1.86 12.73
C LEU A 193 1.02 2.32 13.99
N ALA A 194 -0.28 2.59 13.89
CA ALA A 194 -1.13 2.93 15.02
C ALA A 194 -2.36 2.03 15.05
N GLY A 195 -2.51 1.24 16.09
CA GLY A 195 -3.70 0.44 16.38
C GLY A 195 -4.93 1.31 16.69
N GLY A 196 -6.08 0.69 16.80
CA GLY A 196 -7.36 1.38 17.03
C GLY A 196 -7.44 2.13 18.36
N ALA A 197 -8.49 2.94 18.48
CA ALA A 197 -8.69 3.80 19.65
C ALA A 197 -9.42 3.09 20.82
N TYR A 198 -9.72 1.80 20.70
CA TYR A 198 -10.50 1.10 21.70
C TYR A 198 -9.85 1.14 23.08
N SER A 199 -10.58 1.67 24.05
CA SER A 199 -10.16 1.79 25.43
C SER A 199 -10.52 0.54 26.26
N SER A 200 -10.27 -0.66 25.70
CA SER A 200 -10.49 -1.89 26.46
C SER A 200 -9.44 -2.05 27.57
N PRO A 201 -9.84 -2.43 28.77
CA PRO A 201 -8.90 -2.82 29.81
C PRO A 201 -8.22 -4.17 29.54
N VAL A 202 -8.56 -4.85 28.42
CA VAL A 202 -7.98 -6.14 28.04
C VAL A 202 -6.78 -5.90 27.12
N PRO A 203 -5.56 -6.25 27.54
CA PRO A 203 -4.40 -6.21 26.65
C PRO A 203 -4.65 -7.08 25.41
N GLY A 204 -4.41 -6.55 24.22
CA GLY A 204 -4.50 -7.29 22.96
C GLY A 204 -5.60 -6.84 22.00
N GLU A 205 -6.48 -5.91 22.37
CA GLU A 205 -7.64 -5.55 21.56
C GLU A 205 -7.45 -4.30 20.68
N ALA A 206 -6.35 -3.56 20.82
CA ALA A 206 -6.05 -2.35 20.04
C ALA A 206 -4.60 -2.32 19.52
N ASP A 207 -4.06 -3.49 19.19
CA ASP A 207 -2.67 -3.62 18.82
C ASP A 207 -2.38 -3.10 17.42
N ALA A 208 -1.15 -2.61 17.21
CA ALA A 208 -0.72 -2.28 15.86
C ALA A 208 -0.62 -3.52 14.97
N VAL A 209 -0.24 -4.67 15.52
CA VAL A 209 -0.03 -5.91 14.77
C VAL A 209 -0.69 -7.10 15.45
N ASN A 210 -1.54 -7.83 14.73
CA ASN A 210 -2.06 -9.13 15.15
C ASN A 210 -1.24 -10.25 14.47
N GLY A 211 -0.14 -10.63 15.09
CA GLY A 211 0.77 -11.64 14.58
C GLY A 211 2.20 -11.39 15.07
N SER A 212 3.15 -12.11 14.49
CA SER A 212 4.56 -11.92 14.82
C SER A 212 5.12 -10.67 14.12
N VAL A 213 6.12 -10.05 14.76
CA VAL A 213 6.90 -8.96 14.17
C VAL A 213 8.36 -9.38 14.08
N SER A 214 8.95 -9.25 12.91
CA SER A 214 10.34 -9.59 12.63
C SER A 214 10.91 -8.71 11.52
N GLY A 215 12.19 -8.87 11.21
CA GLY A 215 12.84 -8.15 10.12
C GLY A 215 14.33 -7.95 10.36
N SER A 216 14.98 -7.27 9.41
CA SER A 216 16.42 -6.96 9.47
C SER A 216 16.72 -5.57 10.04
N VAL A 217 15.72 -4.77 10.34
CA VAL A 217 15.84 -3.44 10.95
C VAL A 217 15.37 -3.45 12.41
N ASN A 218 15.81 -2.47 13.18
CA ASN A 218 15.29 -2.30 14.54
C ASN A 218 13.83 -1.84 14.51
N ILE A 219 13.01 -2.48 15.32
CA ILE A 219 11.59 -2.18 15.47
C ILE A 219 11.34 -1.82 16.93
N TYR A 220 10.54 -0.79 17.15
CA TYR A 220 10.26 -0.24 18.47
C TYR A 220 8.75 -0.21 18.72
N GLY A 221 8.36 -0.51 19.98
CA GLY A 221 7.02 -0.33 20.47
C GLY A 221 6.94 0.83 21.46
N TRP A 222 5.81 1.56 21.48
CA TRP A 222 5.59 2.65 22.40
C TRP A 222 5.01 2.17 23.72
N PHE A 223 5.61 2.60 24.81
CA PHE A 223 5.13 2.37 26.18
C PHE A 223 4.33 3.58 26.67
N ASP A 224 3.03 3.45 26.78
CA ASP A 224 2.16 4.52 27.26
C ASP A 224 2.45 4.90 28.72
N ASP A 225 2.83 3.94 29.55
CA ASP A 225 3.09 4.15 30.99
C ASP A 225 4.30 5.06 31.26
N VAL A 226 5.28 5.05 30.37
CA VAL A 226 6.54 5.80 30.55
C VAL A 226 6.82 6.78 29.41
N PHE A 227 5.91 6.89 28.43
CA PHE A 227 5.97 7.79 27.27
C PHE A 227 7.30 7.70 26.49
N GLN A 228 7.74 6.48 26.22
CA GLN A 228 9.00 6.24 25.49
C GLN A 228 8.92 5.06 24.55
N TRP A 229 9.80 5.09 23.53
CA TRP A 229 10.04 3.96 22.64
C TRP A 229 11.01 2.96 23.29
N ALA A 230 10.73 1.67 23.11
CA ALA A 230 11.66 0.61 23.43
C ALA A 230 11.73 -0.44 22.32
N GLN A 231 12.80 -1.23 22.30
CA GLN A 231 12.93 -2.35 21.37
C GLN A 231 11.69 -3.24 21.42
N TYR A 232 11.14 -3.59 20.27
CA TYR A 232 9.98 -4.47 20.19
C TYR A 232 10.27 -5.83 20.82
N SER A 233 9.32 -6.33 21.61
CA SER A 233 9.40 -7.64 22.26
C SER A 233 8.10 -8.40 22.03
N THR A 234 8.18 -9.69 21.75
CA THR A 234 7.03 -10.55 21.44
C THR A 234 6.17 -10.93 22.65
N ASP A 235 6.66 -10.65 23.86
CA ASP A 235 5.96 -10.88 25.13
C ASP A 235 5.07 -9.70 25.54
N ARG A 236 5.00 -8.67 24.72
CA ARG A 236 4.21 -7.47 24.95
C ARG A 236 3.42 -7.07 23.72
N VAL A 237 2.41 -6.31 23.98
CA VAL A 237 1.48 -5.77 23.01
C VAL A 237 1.71 -4.28 22.88
N TYR A 238 1.70 -3.76 21.66
CA TYR A 238 1.98 -2.36 21.39
C TYR A 238 0.91 -1.75 20.49
N ARG A 239 0.30 -0.67 20.98
CA ARG A 239 -0.63 0.13 20.18
C ARG A 239 0.07 0.90 19.05
N TYR A 240 1.33 1.27 19.26
CA TYR A 240 2.12 1.98 18.27
C TYR A 240 3.43 1.23 18.03
N VAL A 241 3.78 1.07 16.75
CA VAL A 241 5.01 0.41 16.31
C VAL A 241 5.70 1.27 15.26
N THR A 242 7.02 1.41 15.35
CA THR A 242 7.83 2.17 14.38
C THR A 242 9.23 1.59 14.20
N THR A 243 9.87 1.95 13.10
CA THR A 243 11.32 1.78 12.90
C THR A 243 12.12 3.02 13.27
N ASP A 244 11.44 4.16 13.56
CA ASP A 244 12.07 5.45 13.89
C ASP A 244 11.88 5.78 15.37
N VAL A 245 12.88 5.46 16.19
CA VAL A 245 12.88 5.75 17.63
C VAL A 245 12.80 7.26 17.96
N ASN A 246 13.17 8.11 17.01
CA ASN A 246 13.13 9.57 17.16
C ASN A 246 11.83 10.20 16.67
N SER A 247 10.83 9.39 16.30
CA SER A 247 9.55 9.88 15.76
C SER A 247 8.69 10.67 16.78
N GLY A 248 9.15 10.80 18.01
CA GLY A 248 8.45 11.50 19.08
C GLY A 248 7.23 10.76 19.63
N ASN A 249 6.33 11.49 20.30
CA ASN A 249 5.10 10.90 20.81
C ASN A 249 4.16 10.52 19.66
N PRO A 250 3.74 9.25 19.53
CA PRO A 250 2.90 8.78 18.43
C PRO A 250 1.50 9.44 18.38
N ALA A 251 1.02 9.99 19.46
CA ALA A 251 -0.22 10.78 19.47
C ALA A 251 -0.15 12.05 18.59
N ASN A 252 1.07 12.52 18.30
CA ASN A 252 1.33 13.72 17.49
C ASN A 252 1.70 13.39 16.04
N TRP A 253 1.67 12.14 15.63
CA TRP A 253 1.97 11.78 14.25
C TRP A 253 0.95 12.36 13.28
N SER A 254 1.44 12.95 12.18
CA SER A 254 0.60 13.39 11.05
C SER A 254 0.28 12.19 10.13
N TRP A 255 -1.00 12.01 9.86
CA TRP A 255 -1.54 10.94 9.03
C TRP A 255 -2.05 11.46 7.67
#